data_725a2d76cc79380f0ff04d34e189aac8
#
_entry.id   725a2d76cc79380f0ff04d34e189aac8
#
_cell.length_a   1.000
_cell.length_b   1.000
_cell.length_c   1.000
_cell.angle_alpha   90.00
_cell.angle_beta   90.00
_cell.angle_gamma   90.00
#
_symmetry.space_group_name_H-M   'P 1'
#
loop_
_entity.id
_entity.type
_entity.pdbx_description
1 polymer ?
#
loop_
_entity_poly.entity_id
_entity_poly.type
_entity_poly.pdbx_seq_one_letter_code
_entity_poly.pdbx_strand_id
1 'polypeptide(L)'
;MTEKEKMQAGEWFSPNDEELVRDRARARHLTHRLNVALKDKDATYLATLRELCPRVEAMIRAPFHCDYGYNISIGKGSYVNFNCVFLDLGPIRLGQRCLIGPGVQLLTAVHPMNAAERATGKEKGAGIEIGDDCWLGGGVIVCPGVKIGCRCVIGAGSVVTHDIPDDSVAAGNPAHVIRTATDE
;
A
#
# COMPACT_ATOMS: atom_id res chain seq x y z
N MET A 1 -8.73 -24.18 5.27
CA MET A 1 -8.19 -22.78 5.22
C MET A 1 -9.25 -21.86 5.76
N THR A 2 -8.89 -21.01 6.72
CA THR A 2 -9.75 -19.91 7.19
C THR A 2 -9.85 -18.84 6.10
N GLU A 3 -10.81 -17.93 6.21
CA GLU A 3 -10.93 -16.81 5.26
C GLU A 3 -9.68 -15.89 5.29
N LYS A 4 -9.08 -15.74 6.47
CA LYS A 4 -7.80 -15.03 6.62
C LYS A 4 -6.62 -15.72 5.92
N GLU A 5 -6.52 -17.04 6.02
CA GLU A 5 -5.51 -17.81 5.28
C GLU A 5 -5.69 -17.69 3.77
N LYS A 6 -6.94 -17.73 3.27
CA LYS A 6 -7.26 -17.46 1.86
C LYS A 6 -6.83 -16.07 1.43
N MET A 7 -7.18 -15.05 2.22
CA MET A 7 -6.77 -13.66 1.97
C MET A 7 -5.24 -13.56 1.84
N GLN A 8 -4.50 -14.15 2.79
CA GLN A 8 -3.02 -14.14 2.78
C GLN A 8 -2.42 -14.93 1.60
N ALA A 9 -3.11 -15.95 1.13
CA ALA A 9 -2.72 -16.73 -0.05
C ALA A 9 -3.10 -16.07 -1.38
N GLY A 10 -3.81 -14.92 -1.38
CA GLY A 10 -4.30 -14.25 -2.57
C GLY A 10 -5.45 -15.00 -3.26
N GLU A 11 -6.18 -15.82 -2.52
CA GLU A 11 -7.38 -16.52 -2.97
C GLU A 11 -8.64 -15.68 -2.73
N TRP A 12 -9.75 -16.09 -3.35
CA TRP A 12 -11.06 -15.48 -3.09
C TRP A 12 -11.53 -15.80 -1.69
N PHE A 13 -11.85 -14.77 -0.88
CA PHE A 13 -12.29 -14.90 0.50
C PHE A 13 -13.55 -14.07 0.78
N SER A 14 -14.21 -14.35 1.90
CA SER A 14 -15.33 -13.55 2.40
C SER A 14 -14.80 -12.48 3.38
N PRO A 15 -14.93 -11.18 3.05
CA PRO A 15 -14.48 -10.11 3.96
C PRO A 15 -15.35 -9.97 5.22
N ASN A 16 -16.54 -10.61 5.24
CA ASN A 16 -17.47 -10.57 6.36
C ASN A 16 -17.19 -11.66 7.41
N ASP A 17 -16.12 -12.44 7.25
CA ASP A 17 -15.65 -13.36 8.28
C ASP A 17 -15.37 -12.62 9.60
N GLU A 18 -15.75 -13.22 10.72
CA GLU A 18 -15.65 -12.56 12.03
C GLU A 18 -14.22 -12.18 12.44
N GLU A 19 -13.23 -12.99 12.09
CA GLU A 19 -11.82 -12.68 12.38
C GLU A 19 -11.38 -11.44 11.59
N LEU A 20 -11.69 -11.40 10.29
CA LEU A 20 -11.34 -10.28 9.42
C LEU A 20 -12.07 -8.99 9.79
N VAL A 21 -13.33 -9.09 10.21
CA VAL A 21 -14.10 -7.94 10.74
C VAL A 21 -13.45 -7.38 12.01
N ARG A 22 -13.03 -8.24 12.95
CA ARG A 22 -12.30 -7.81 14.16
C ARG A 22 -10.96 -7.16 13.82
N ASP A 23 -10.22 -7.74 12.89
CA ASP A 23 -8.90 -7.22 12.45
C ASP A 23 -9.03 -5.82 11.84
N ARG A 24 -10.02 -5.60 10.95
CA ARG A 24 -10.29 -4.26 10.40
C ARG A 24 -10.76 -3.26 11.46
N ALA A 25 -11.58 -3.69 12.41
CA ALA A 25 -12.00 -2.83 13.52
C ALA A 25 -10.80 -2.40 14.37
N ARG A 26 -9.88 -3.34 14.67
CA ARG A 26 -8.61 -3.04 15.35
C ARG A 26 -7.77 -2.05 14.56
N ALA A 27 -7.55 -2.30 13.26
CA ALA A 27 -6.77 -1.42 12.41
C ALA A 27 -7.38 0.00 12.34
N ARG A 28 -8.70 0.12 12.21
CA ARG A 28 -9.41 1.41 12.22
C ARG A 28 -9.20 2.17 13.53
N HIS A 29 -9.24 1.48 14.67
CA HIS A 29 -8.99 2.11 15.97
C HIS A 29 -7.55 2.63 16.06
N LEU A 30 -6.56 1.83 15.67
CA LEU A 30 -5.15 2.21 15.68
C LEU A 30 -4.85 3.35 14.69
N THR A 31 -5.42 3.28 13.50
CA THR A 31 -5.32 4.33 12.48
C THR A 31 -5.91 5.65 12.98
N HIS A 32 -7.05 5.61 13.69
CA HIS A 32 -7.62 6.80 14.31
C HIS A 32 -6.65 7.38 15.35
N ARG A 33 -6.10 6.56 16.25
CA ARG A 33 -5.12 7.01 17.25
C ARG A 33 -3.87 7.62 16.60
N LEU A 34 -3.39 7.01 15.51
CA LEU A 34 -2.24 7.51 14.75
C LEU A 34 -2.54 8.89 14.14
N ASN A 35 -3.72 9.05 13.56
CA ASN A 35 -4.10 10.24 12.79
C ASN A 35 -4.47 11.45 13.66
N VAL A 36 -4.83 11.24 14.94
CA VAL A 36 -5.07 12.33 15.89
C VAL A 36 -3.85 12.67 16.75
N ALA A 37 -2.74 11.94 16.60
CA ALA A 37 -1.50 12.24 17.29
C ALA A 37 -0.99 13.64 16.89
N LEU A 38 -0.70 14.48 17.89
CA LEU A 38 -0.31 15.87 17.67
C LEU A 38 1.14 16.05 17.17
N LYS A 39 1.96 15.01 17.30
CA LYS A 39 3.37 15.03 16.89
C LYS A 39 3.77 13.71 16.25
N ASP A 40 4.21 13.77 15.01
CA ASP A 40 4.97 12.69 14.40
C ASP A 40 6.20 12.37 15.27
N LYS A 41 6.51 11.09 15.46
CA LYS A 41 7.70 10.60 16.20
C LYS A 41 7.66 10.70 17.73
N ASP A 42 6.57 11.08 18.37
CA ASP A 42 6.49 10.87 19.81
C ASP A 42 6.40 9.36 20.14
N ALA A 43 6.65 9.01 21.41
CA ALA A 43 6.66 7.61 21.83
C ALA A 43 5.30 6.91 21.58
N THR A 44 4.21 7.64 21.75
CA THR A 44 2.83 7.11 21.54
C THR A 44 2.57 6.86 20.06
N TYR A 45 2.95 7.79 19.19
CA TYR A 45 2.86 7.64 17.74
C TYR A 45 3.64 6.41 17.27
N LEU A 46 4.92 6.30 17.68
CA LEU A 46 5.78 5.17 17.29
C LEU A 46 5.26 3.83 17.80
N ALA A 47 4.75 3.79 19.03
CA ALA A 47 4.14 2.57 19.59
C ALA A 47 2.87 2.17 18.80
N THR A 48 2.01 3.13 18.49
CA THR A 48 0.80 2.89 17.71
C THR A 48 1.11 2.42 16.28
N LEU A 49 2.11 3.04 15.63
CA LEU A 49 2.54 2.62 14.29
C LEU A 49 3.09 1.18 14.29
N ARG A 50 3.91 0.81 15.27
CA ARG A 50 4.43 -0.56 15.42
C ARG A 50 3.33 -1.57 15.68
N GLU A 51 2.32 -1.20 16.46
CA GLU A 51 1.16 -2.04 16.72
C GLU A 51 0.31 -2.23 15.47
N LEU A 52 0.10 -1.18 14.68
CA LEU A 52 -0.67 -1.21 13.42
C LEU A 52 0.09 -1.96 12.32
N CYS A 53 1.33 -1.58 12.08
CA CYS A 53 2.17 -2.05 10.97
C CYS A 53 3.51 -2.60 11.53
N PRO A 54 3.53 -3.84 12.06
CA PRO A 54 4.69 -4.38 12.77
C PRO A 54 5.95 -4.60 11.92
N ARG A 55 5.81 -4.58 10.59
CA ARG A 55 6.90 -4.78 9.62
C ARG A 55 7.32 -3.49 8.89
N VAL A 56 7.05 -2.34 9.51
CA VAL A 56 7.42 -1.03 8.96
C VAL A 56 8.63 -0.48 9.71
N GLU A 57 9.74 -0.29 8.97
CA GLU A 57 10.99 0.32 9.45
C GLU A 57 11.17 1.74 8.89
N ALA A 58 10.07 2.41 8.59
CA ALA A 58 10.01 3.69 7.91
C ALA A 58 9.20 4.70 8.72
N MET A 59 9.31 5.98 8.35
CA MET A 59 8.41 7.00 8.85
C MET A 59 7.18 7.06 7.95
N ILE A 60 5.99 7.04 8.58
CA ILE A 60 4.72 7.34 7.92
C ILE A 60 4.17 8.62 8.56
N ARG A 61 3.85 9.63 7.76
CA ARG A 61 3.17 10.84 8.25
C ARG A 61 1.66 10.65 8.27
N ALA A 62 1.07 11.07 9.36
CA ALA A 62 -0.39 11.15 9.49
C ALA A 62 -0.97 12.33 8.67
N PRO A 63 -2.22 12.28 8.16
CA PRO A 63 -3.07 11.08 8.22
C PRO A 63 -2.62 9.96 7.28
N PHE A 64 -2.84 8.73 7.72
CA PHE A 64 -2.56 7.50 6.97
C PHE A 64 -3.74 6.53 7.12
N HIS A 65 -4.06 5.76 6.09
CA HIS A 65 -5.17 4.81 6.11
C HIS A 65 -4.76 3.45 5.54
N CYS A 66 -5.23 2.39 6.19
CA CYS A 66 -5.07 1.01 5.73
C CYS A 66 -6.26 0.15 6.22
N ASP A 67 -6.39 -1.07 5.66
CA ASP A 67 -7.43 -2.00 6.08
C ASP A 67 -7.02 -2.85 7.29
N TYR A 68 -5.82 -3.40 7.27
CA TYR A 68 -5.32 -4.32 8.31
C TYR A 68 -4.02 -3.84 8.95
N GLY A 69 -3.11 -3.24 8.18
CA GLY A 69 -1.79 -2.78 8.58
C GLY A 69 -0.74 -3.89 8.65
N TYR A 70 -1.09 -5.10 9.05
CA TYR A 70 -0.14 -6.20 9.18
C TYR A 70 0.33 -6.80 7.84
N ASN A 71 -0.33 -6.50 6.73
CA ASN A 71 0.10 -6.90 5.39
C ASN A 71 1.06 -5.89 4.75
N ILE A 72 1.39 -4.81 5.45
CA ILE A 72 2.30 -3.76 4.98
C ILE A 72 3.71 -4.00 5.53
N SER A 73 4.69 -4.01 4.64
CA SER A 73 6.12 -3.98 5.00
C SER A 73 6.84 -2.88 4.24
N ILE A 74 7.65 -2.11 4.95
CA ILE A 74 8.41 -0.97 4.38
C ILE A 74 9.82 -1.00 4.93
N GLY A 75 10.79 -1.00 4.02
CA GLY A 75 12.21 -1.07 4.33
C GLY A 75 12.76 0.22 4.95
N LYS A 76 13.91 0.06 5.59
CA LYS A 76 14.61 1.11 6.33
C LYS A 76 14.95 2.31 5.45
N GLY A 77 14.83 3.50 6.04
CA GLY A 77 15.16 4.77 5.37
C GLY A 77 14.08 5.28 4.41
N SER A 78 12.99 4.53 4.25
CA SER A 78 11.85 4.97 3.45
C SER A 78 11.00 5.98 4.21
N TYR A 79 10.25 6.79 3.46
CA TYR A 79 9.39 7.85 3.97
C TYR A 79 8.06 7.85 3.24
N VAL A 80 6.98 7.80 3.98
CA VAL A 80 5.59 7.90 3.46
C VAL A 80 5.00 9.23 3.91
N ASN A 81 4.62 10.07 2.97
CA ASN A 81 4.03 11.38 3.24
C ASN A 81 2.56 11.24 3.66
N PHE A 82 1.93 12.35 4.05
CA PHE A 82 0.56 12.39 4.58
C PHE A 82 -0.51 12.08 3.52
N ASN A 83 -1.71 11.74 4.00
CA ASN A 83 -2.89 11.38 3.20
C ASN A 83 -2.71 10.14 2.31
N CYS A 84 -1.78 9.26 2.62
CA CYS A 84 -1.62 8.01 1.87
C CYS A 84 -2.65 6.96 2.30
N VAL A 85 -3.08 6.14 1.32
CA VAL A 85 -4.05 5.05 1.51
C VAL A 85 -3.45 3.76 0.98
N PHE A 86 -3.20 2.81 1.88
CA PHE A 86 -2.68 1.50 1.52
C PHE A 86 -3.74 0.43 1.84
N LEU A 87 -4.54 0.04 0.83
CA LEU A 87 -5.55 -1.02 0.98
C LEU A 87 -4.86 -2.38 0.94
N ASP A 88 -4.49 -2.88 2.11
CA ASP A 88 -3.64 -4.04 2.29
C ASP A 88 -4.40 -5.36 2.45
N LEU A 89 -5.37 -5.64 1.56
CA LEU A 89 -5.99 -6.97 1.45
C LEU A 89 -4.95 -8.02 1.01
N GLY A 90 -4.09 -7.67 0.06
CA GLY A 90 -2.89 -8.40 -0.28
C GLY A 90 -1.64 -7.74 0.31
N PRO A 91 -0.48 -8.41 0.24
CA PRO A 91 0.77 -7.85 0.75
C PRO A 91 1.18 -6.59 -0.01
N ILE A 92 1.56 -5.55 0.72
CA ILE A 92 2.20 -4.34 0.20
C ILE A 92 3.65 -4.34 0.70
N ARG A 93 4.60 -4.41 -0.24
CA ARG A 93 6.03 -4.42 0.06
C ARG A 93 6.71 -3.23 -0.60
N LEU A 94 7.30 -2.38 0.21
CA LEU A 94 8.19 -1.32 -0.23
C LEU A 94 9.61 -1.64 0.23
N GLY A 95 10.56 -1.45 -0.66
CA GLY A 95 11.97 -1.57 -0.37
C GLY A 95 12.50 -0.47 0.55
N GLN A 96 13.81 -0.35 0.59
CA GLN A 96 14.52 0.64 1.39
C GLN A 96 14.64 1.98 0.65
N ARG A 97 14.79 3.08 1.39
CA ARG A 97 15.06 4.44 0.88
C ARG A 97 14.03 4.93 -0.16
N CYS A 98 12.80 4.41 -0.10
CA CYS A 98 11.72 4.89 -0.97
C CYS A 98 11.15 6.22 -0.45
N LEU A 99 10.81 7.11 -1.37
CA LEU A 99 10.13 8.37 -1.09
C LEU A 99 8.71 8.32 -1.66
N ILE A 100 7.72 8.30 -0.79
CA ILE A 100 6.30 8.23 -1.17
C ILE A 100 5.67 9.59 -0.95
N GLY A 101 5.23 10.21 -2.03
CA GLY A 101 4.58 11.54 -2.04
C GLY A 101 3.22 11.55 -1.34
N PRO A 102 2.67 12.75 -1.05
CA PRO A 102 1.38 12.86 -0.39
C PRO A 102 0.24 12.32 -1.26
N GLY A 103 -0.75 11.70 -0.60
CA GLY A 103 -1.94 11.20 -1.29
C GLY A 103 -1.72 10.00 -2.19
N VAL A 104 -0.59 9.30 -2.09
CA VAL A 104 -0.34 8.05 -2.83
C VAL A 104 -1.28 6.96 -2.36
N GLN A 105 -1.81 6.20 -3.31
CA GLN A 105 -2.70 5.07 -3.05
C GLN A 105 -2.09 3.77 -3.58
N LEU A 106 -1.96 2.77 -2.71
CA LEU A 106 -1.54 1.42 -3.06
C LEU A 106 -2.74 0.49 -2.84
N LEU A 107 -3.34 0.02 -3.93
CA LEU A 107 -4.64 -0.64 -3.92
C LEU A 107 -4.47 -2.11 -4.29
N THR A 108 -4.52 -3.02 -3.31
CA THR A 108 -4.38 -4.45 -3.56
C THR A 108 -5.71 -5.17 -3.75
N ALA A 109 -6.84 -4.50 -3.48
CA ALA A 109 -8.17 -5.08 -3.51
C ALA A 109 -8.63 -5.39 -4.95
N VAL A 110 -9.14 -6.60 -5.17
CA VAL A 110 -9.72 -7.06 -6.42
C VAL A 110 -11.11 -7.63 -6.15
N HIS A 111 -12.08 -7.19 -6.95
CA HIS A 111 -13.44 -7.74 -6.97
C HIS A 111 -13.66 -8.53 -8.26
N PRO A 112 -14.60 -9.52 -8.28
CA PRO A 112 -14.95 -10.23 -9.50
C PRO A 112 -15.44 -9.29 -10.60
N MET A 113 -14.95 -9.47 -11.82
CA MET A 113 -15.39 -8.67 -12.98
C MET A 113 -16.85 -8.95 -13.35
N ASN A 114 -17.30 -10.21 -13.21
CA ASN A 114 -18.69 -10.57 -13.40
C ASN A 114 -19.57 -9.96 -12.30
N ALA A 115 -20.64 -9.26 -12.66
CA ALA A 115 -21.50 -8.55 -11.73
C ALA A 115 -22.23 -9.49 -10.74
N ALA A 116 -22.68 -10.68 -11.20
CA ALA A 116 -23.34 -11.65 -10.34
C ALA A 116 -22.36 -12.26 -9.31
N GLU A 117 -21.13 -12.55 -9.73
CA GLU A 117 -20.08 -13.01 -8.82
C GLU A 117 -19.69 -11.90 -7.82
N ARG A 118 -19.56 -10.65 -8.29
CA ARG A 118 -19.25 -9.50 -7.43
C ARG A 118 -20.33 -9.27 -6.37
N ALA A 119 -21.59 -9.52 -6.71
CA ALA A 119 -22.71 -9.42 -5.78
C ALA A 119 -22.64 -10.43 -4.59
N THR A 120 -21.80 -11.48 -4.70
CA THR A 120 -21.54 -12.40 -3.58
C THR A 120 -20.72 -11.75 -2.46
N GLY A 121 -20.12 -10.58 -2.72
CA GLY A 121 -19.26 -9.85 -1.78
C GLY A 121 -17.87 -10.44 -1.59
N LYS A 122 -17.45 -11.43 -2.39
CA LYS A 122 -16.11 -11.99 -2.31
C LYS A 122 -15.06 -10.99 -2.85
N GLU A 123 -13.88 -11.05 -2.23
CA GLU A 123 -12.71 -10.22 -2.57
C GLU A 123 -11.46 -11.09 -2.65
N LYS A 124 -10.42 -10.58 -3.27
CA LYS A 124 -9.05 -11.12 -3.12
C LYS A 124 -8.03 -10.00 -3.11
N GLY A 125 -6.88 -10.24 -2.49
CA GLY A 125 -5.73 -9.34 -2.54
C GLY A 125 -4.75 -9.73 -3.63
N ALA A 126 -4.40 -8.80 -4.52
CA ALA A 126 -3.26 -8.94 -5.42
C ALA A 126 -2.14 -8.01 -4.95
N GLY A 127 -1.03 -8.60 -4.47
CA GLY A 127 0.04 -7.86 -3.80
C GLY A 127 0.73 -6.84 -4.68
N ILE A 128 1.23 -5.76 -4.07
CA ILE A 128 2.03 -4.72 -4.71
C ILE A 128 3.46 -4.81 -4.18
N GLU A 129 4.43 -4.74 -5.07
CA GLU A 129 5.86 -4.73 -4.75
C GLU A 129 6.51 -3.48 -5.35
N ILE A 130 7.27 -2.75 -4.55
CA ILE A 130 8.05 -1.57 -4.97
C ILE A 130 9.48 -1.79 -4.51
N GLY A 131 10.42 -1.78 -5.43
CA GLY A 131 11.84 -1.99 -5.16
C GLY A 131 12.48 -0.87 -4.35
N ASP A 132 13.79 -0.98 -4.13
CA ASP A 132 14.58 -0.01 -3.39
C ASP A 132 14.75 1.31 -4.17
N ASP A 133 15.00 2.40 -3.44
CA ASP A 133 15.37 3.71 -4.00
C ASP A 133 14.33 4.31 -4.97
N CYS A 134 13.05 3.99 -4.80
CA CYS A 134 11.98 4.51 -5.65
C CYS A 134 11.42 5.84 -5.13
N TRP A 135 11.02 6.69 -6.05
CA TRP A 135 10.26 7.90 -5.77
C TRP A 135 8.91 7.89 -6.46
N LEU A 136 7.82 7.87 -5.69
CA LEU A 136 6.46 8.05 -6.18
C LEU A 136 6.01 9.48 -5.89
N GLY A 137 5.70 10.23 -6.95
CA GLY A 137 5.15 11.58 -6.85
C GLY A 137 3.79 11.63 -6.16
N GLY A 138 3.36 12.81 -5.73
CA GLY A 138 2.07 12.98 -5.04
C GLY A 138 0.88 12.49 -5.88
N GLY A 139 -0.09 11.85 -5.23
CA GLY A 139 -1.32 11.38 -5.86
C GLY A 139 -1.15 10.20 -6.82
N VAL A 140 0.00 9.52 -6.83
CA VAL A 140 0.18 8.29 -7.61
C VAL A 140 -0.75 7.20 -7.10
N ILE A 141 -1.37 6.46 -8.02
CA ILE A 141 -2.19 5.30 -7.73
C ILE A 141 -1.49 4.06 -8.32
N VAL A 142 -1.27 3.04 -7.49
CA VAL A 142 -0.74 1.75 -7.94
C VAL A 142 -1.85 0.71 -7.86
N CYS A 143 -2.14 0.07 -9.00
CA CYS A 143 -3.21 -0.91 -9.14
C CYS A 143 -2.80 -2.30 -8.59
N PRO A 144 -3.78 -3.18 -8.32
CA PRO A 144 -3.53 -4.50 -7.76
C PRO A 144 -2.58 -5.35 -8.61
N GLY A 145 -1.64 -6.02 -7.95
CA GLY A 145 -0.71 -6.97 -8.57
C GLY A 145 0.51 -6.36 -9.24
N VAL A 146 0.63 -5.03 -9.26
CA VAL A 146 1.73 -4.32 -9.93
C VAL A 146 3.04 -4.46 -9.16
N LYS A 147 4.13 -4.63 -9.93
CA LYS A 147 5.51 -4.57 -9.46
C LYS A 147 6.22 -3.35 -10.07
N ILE A 148 6.84 -2.55 -9.23
CA ILE A 148 7.72 -1.46 -9.62
C ILE A 148 9.13 -1.85 -9.22
N GLY A 149 10.06 -1.88 -10.18
CA GLY A 149 11.46 -2.22 -9.96
C GLY A 149 12.18 -1.23 -9.05
N CYS A 150 13.48 -1.40 -8.90
CA CYS A 150 14.33 -0.52 -8.10
C CYS A 150 14.65 0.79 -8.84
N ARG A 151 14.96 1.86 -8.11
CA ARG A 151 15.43 3.16 -8.64
C ARG A 151 14.46 3.79 -9.64
N CYS A 152 13.16 3.53 -9.48
CA CYS A 152 12.12 4.08 -10.35
C CYS A 152 11.62 5.43 -9.85
N VAL A 153 11.23 6.29 -10.78
CA VAL A 153 10.54 7.54 -10.51
C VAL A 153 9.16 7.50 -11.17
N ILE A 154 8.11 7.64 -10.38
CA ILE A 154 6.73 7.69 -10.89
C ILE A 154 6.23 9.13 -10.77
N GLY A 155 5.90 9.75 -11.91
CA GLY A 155 5.39 11.11 -11.98
C GLY A 155 4.10 11.32 -11.19
N ALA A 156 3.93 12.50 -10.58
CA ALA A 156 2.74 12.82 -9.80
C ALA A 156 1.43 12.63 -10.59
N GLY A 157 0.38 12.14 -9.91
CA GLY A 157 -0.95 11.90 -10.51
C GLY A 157 -1.01 10.70 -11.46
N SER A 158 0.05 9.91 -11.58
CA SER A 158 0.07 8.73 -12.45
C SER A 158 -0.76 7.57 -11.90
N VAL A 159 -1.31 6.75 -12.80
CA VAL A 159 -2.01 5.50 -12.47
C VAL A 159 -1.22 4.33 -13.05
N VAL A 160 -0.53 3.59 -12.18
CA VAL A 160 0.32 2.45 -12.57
C VAL A 160 -0.54 1.19 -12.63
N THR A 161 -0.77 0.69 -13.83
CA THR A 161 -1.63 -0.47 -14.12
C THR A 161 -0.85 -1.70 -14.58
N HIS A 162 0.45 -1.55 -14.87
CA HIS A 162 1.36 -2.61 -15.32
C HIS A 162 2.70 -2.47 -14.63
N ASP A 163 3.48 -3.55 -14.63
CA ASP A 163 4.81 -3.58 -14.04
C ASP A 163 5.74 -2.54 -14.69
N ILE A 164 6.58 -1.92 -13.85
CA ILE A 164 7.60 -0.95 -14.26
C ILE A 164 8.98 -1.58 -14.01
N PRO A 165 9.83 -1.70 -15.03
CA PRO A 165 11.18 -2.25 -14.86
C PRO A 165 12.09 -1.31 -14.04
N ASP A 166 13.20 -1.86 -13.54
CA ASP A 166 14.24 -1.09 -12.84
C ASP A 166 14.67 0.14 -13.64
N ASP A 167 15.18 1.14 -12.92
CA ASP A 167 15.80 2.35 -13.52
C ASP A 167 14.89 3.13 -14.47
N SER A 168 13.59 3.13 -14.22
CA SER A 168 12.59 3.76 -15.10
C SER A 168 12.02 5.05 -14.54
N VAL A 169 11.78 6.02 -15.40
CA VAL A 169 10.85 7.13 -15.16
C VAL A 169 9.56 6.84 -15.90
N ALA A 170 8.45 6.74 -15.16
CA ALA A 170 7.13 6.48 -15.73
C ALA A 170 6.12 7.55 -15.31
N ALA A 171 5.19 7.90 -16.20
CA ALA A 171 4.15 8.87 -15.89
C ALA A 171 2.89 8.65 -16.74
N GLY A 172 1.78 9.23 -16.29
CA GLY A 172 0.52 9.26 -17.02
C GLY A 172 -0.59 8.37 -16.44
N ASN A 173 -1.73 8.36 -17.11
CA ASN A 173 -2.88 7.50 -16.79
C ASN A 173 -3.43 6.88 -18.10
N PRO A 174 -3.16 5.58 -18.37
CA PRO A 174 -2.26 4.72 -17.61
C PRO A 174 -0.80 5.18 -17.72
N ALA A 175 0.01 4.86 -16.68
CA ALA A 175 1.43 5.20 -16.64
C ALA A 175 2.24 4.37 -17.64
N HIS A 176 3.13 5.02 -18.36
CA HIS A 176 4.07 4.39 -19.29
C HIS A 176 5.50 4.86 -18.96
N VAL A 177 6.48 3.99 -19.22
CA VAL A 177 7.89 4.37 -19.15
C VAL A 177 8.16 5.42 -20.21
N ILE A 178 8.71 6.58 -19.80
CA ILE A 178 9.00 7.72 -20.68
C ILE A 178 10.49 7.93 -20.91
N ARG A 179 11.34 7.49 -19.99
CA ARG A 179 12.80 7.49 -20.11
C ARG A 179 13.45 6.63 -19.03
N THR A 180 14.76 6.46 -19.09
CA THR A 180 15.57 5.85 -18.02
C THR A 180 15.78 6.85 -16.89
N ALA A 181 15.86 6.39 -15.65
CA ALA A 181 16.05 7.25 -14.47
C ALA A 181 17.49 7.78 -14.35
N THR A 182 18.44 7.23 -15.12
CA THR A 182 19.85 7.63 -15.14
C THR A 182 20.17 8.74 -16.14
N ASP A 183 19.20 9.10 -17.00
CA ASP A 183 19.36 10.11 -18.04
C ASP A 183 18.92 11.48 -17.51
N GLU A 184 19.84 12.22 -16.88
CA GLU A 184 19.70 13.66 -16.57
C GLU A 184 20.23 14.54 -17.72
#